data_0ac044427f7e38905e65d81b01bffe0e
#
_entry.id   0ac044427f7e38905e65d81b01bffe0e
#
_cell.length_a   1.000
_cell.length_b   1.000
_cell.length_c   1.000
_cell.angle_alpha   90.00
_cell.angle_beta   90.00
_cell.angle_gamma   90.00
#
_symmetry.space_group_name_H-M   'P 1'
#
loop_
_entity.id
_entity.type
_entity.pdbx_description
1 polymer ?
#
loop_
_entity_poly.entity_id
_entity_poly.type
_entity_poly.pdbx_seq_one_letter_code
_entity_poly.pdbx_strand_id
1 'polypeptide(L)'
;MIGYLILAVLVAFIAVVAIRTIRFRPKPQPEVTKEEIAFDRDAAVDSLAQLVRCKTVSYNGHSLEDEGEFQKLISLLPTLYPNVFGTCTFQQLPDRALLLRWPGKQEGDPAVMMAHYD
;
A
#
# COMPACT_ATOMS: atom_id res chain seq x y z
N MET A 1 -46.73 -19.42 -1.66
CA MET A 1 -45.69 -20.45 -1.88
C MET A 1 -44.34 -19.85 -2.24
N ILE A 2 -44.21 -18.97 -3.24
CA ILE A 2 -42.95 -18.37 -3.68
C ILE A 2 -42.26 -17.58 -2.55
N GLY A 3 -43.02 -16.83 -1.75
CA GLY A 3 -42.45 -16.02 -0.63
C GLY A 3 -41.80 -16.89 0.46
N TYR A 4 -42.36 -18.05 0.79
CA TYR A 4 -41.75 -18.98 1.75
C TYR A 4 -40.47 -19.62 1.20
N LEU A 5 -40.43 -19.88 -0.12
CA LEU A 5 -39.21 -20.42 -0.76
C LEU A 5 -38.07 -19.39 -0.70
N ILE A 6 -38.36 -18.11 -1.02
CA ILE A 6 -37.37 -17.04 -0.95
C ILE A 6 -36.87 -16.86 0.49
N LEU A 7 -37.77 -16.89 1.47
CA LEU A 7 -37.40 -16.77 2.90
C LEU A 7 -36.50 -17.95 3.33
N ALA A 8 -36.84 -19.17 2.92
CA ALA A 8 -36.03 -20.34 3.25
C ALA A 8 -34.63 -20.28 2.65
N VAL A 9 -34.50 -19.83 1.39
CA VAL A 9 -33.19 -19.62 0.74
C VAL A 9 -32.39 -18.55 1.47
N LEU A 10 -33.01 -17.43 1.87
CA LEU A 10 -32.34 -16.36 2.60
C LEU A 10 -31.83 -16.84 3.96
N VAL A 11 -32.65 -17.57 4.71
CA VAL A 11 -32.26 -18.13 6.01
C VAL A 11 -31.10 -19.13 5.85
N ALA A 12 -31.17 -20.01 4.84
CA ALA A 12 -30.08 -20.94 4.56
C ALA A 12 -28.77 -20.21 4.20
N PHE A 13 -28.85 -19.15 3.38
CA PHE A 13 -27.68 -18.35 3.04
C PHE A 13 -27.06 -17.69 4.27
N ILE A 14 -27.88 -17.04 5.12
CA ILE A 14 -27.40 -16.42 6.38
C ILE A 14 -26.75 -17.46 7.28
N ALA A 15 -27.36 -18.65 7.43
CA ALA A 15 -26.80 -19.71 8.24
C ALA A 15 -25.44 -20.19 7.71
N VAL A 16 -25.28 -20.37 6.41
CA VAL A 16 -24.01 -20.75 5.77
C VAL A 16 -22.93 -19.68 6.03
N VAL A 17 -23.27 -18.40 5.82
CA VAL A 17 -22.35 -17.28 6.07
C VAL A 17 -21.92 -17.26 7.54
N ALA A 18 -22.87 -17.36 8.46
CA ALA A 18 -22.59 -17.37 9.91
C ALA A 18 -21.67 -18.54 10.31
N ILE A 19 -21.96 -19.75 9.84
CA ILE A 19 -21.14 -20.93 10.12
C ILE A 19 -19.72 -20.76 9.58
N ARG A 20 -19.58 -20.25 8.35
CA ARG A 20 -18.25 -20.00 7.75
C ARG A 20 -17.48 -18.93 8.49
N THR A 21 -18.14 -17.88 8.94
CA THR A 21 -17.52 -16.81 9.73
C THR A 21 -17.01 -17.31 11.07
N ILE A 22 -17.83 -18.08 11.80
CA ILE A 22 -17.45 -18.66 13.11
C ILE A 22 -16.28 -19.66 12.94
N ARG A 23 -16.27 -20.42 11.84
CA ARG A 23 -15.21 -21.38 11.54
C ARG A 23 -13.96 -20.76 10.93
N PHE A 24 -14.03 -19.49 10.53
CA PHE A 24 -12.86 -18.80 9.98
C PHE A 24 -11.80 -18.64 11.06
N ARG A 25 -10.73 -19.40 10.93
CA ARG A 25 -9.52 -19.24 11.75
C ARG A 25 -8.40 -18.77 10.84
N PRO A 26 -7.89 -17.55 11.03
CA PRO A 26 -6.70 -17.10 10.30
C PRO A 26 -5.54 -18.06 10.62
N LYS A 27 -4.70 -18.31 9.63
CA LYS A 27 -3.48 -19.09 9.86
C LYS A 27 -2.66 -18.41 10.95
N PRO A 28 -2.13 -19.16 11.93
CA PRO A 28 -1.23 -18.58 12.91
C PRO A 28 -0.07 -17.92 12.16
N GLN A 29 0.15 -16.65 12.44
CA GLN A 29 1.32 -15.96 11.89
C GLN A 29 2.55 -16.47 12.66
N PRO A 30 3.69 -16.66 11.97
CA PRO A 30 4.93 -16.97 12.65
C PRO A 30 5.24 -15.86 13.66
N GLU A 31 5.71 -16.24 14.84
CA GLU A 31 6.19 -15.27 15.82
C GLU A 31 7.36 -14.50 15.20
N VAL A 32 7.12 -13.25 14.87
CA VAL A 32 8.16 -12.36 14.40
C VAL A 32 8.83 -11.77 15.63
N THR A 33 10.10 -12.09 15.82
CA THR A 33 10.93 -11.39 16.82
C THR A 33 10.94 -9.92 16.44
N LYS A 34 10.37 -9.08 17.29
CA LYS A 34 10.40 -7.62 17.08
C LYS A 34 11.82 -7.16 17.29
N GLU A 35 12.58 -6.97 16.23
CA GLU A 35 13.81 -6.21 16.28
C GLU A 35 13.46 -4.72 16.40
N GLU A 36 13.95 -4.08 17.44
CA GLU A 36 13.85 -2.64 17.59
C GLU A 36 14.89 -2.00 16.68
N ILE A 37 14.45 -1.46 15.56
CA ILE A 37 15.32 -0.75 14.63
C ILE A 37 15.44 0.69 15.11
N ALA A 38 16.63 1.10 15.49
CA ALA A 38 16.91 2.49 15.83
C ALA A 38 16.86 3.34 14.54
N PHE A 39 16.03 4.37 14.53
CA PHE A 39 15.94 5.34 13.44
C PHE A 39 15.71 6.74 14.01
N ASP A 40 16.12 7.75 13.26
CA ASP A 40 15.85 9.15 13.59
C ASP A 40 14.38 9.47 13.33
N ARG A 41 13.61 9.53 14.42
CA ARG A 41 12.18 9.77 14.37
C ARG A 41 11.85 11.18 13.88
N ASP A 42 12.63 12.17 14.29
CA ASP A 42 12.37 13.58 13.94
C ASP A 42 12.65 13.80 12.46
N ALA A 43 13.75 13.27 11.95
CA ALA A 43 14.05 13.29 10.52
C ALA A 43 12.99 12.54 9.69
N ALA A 44 12.44 11.44 10.18
CA ALA A 44 11.37 10.71 9.51
C ALA A 44 10.07 11.53 9.44
N VAL A 45 9.72 12.22 10.54
CA VAL A 45 8.54 13.11 10.60
C VAL A 45 8.72 14.30 9.66
N ASP A 46 9.90 14.93 9.66
CA ASP A 46 10.18 16.06 8.78
C ASP A 46 10.13 15.67 7.29
N SER A 47 10.66 14.51 6.94
CA SER A 47 10.58 13.98 5.58
C SER A 47 9.13 13.74 5.16
N LEU A 48 8.34 13.09 6.01
CA LEU A 48 6.91 12.88 5.76
C LEU A 48 6.16 14.21 5.61
N ALA A 49 6.43 15.19 6.47
CA ALA A 49 5.80 16.51 6.42
C ALA A 49 6.11 17.24 5.09
N GLN A 50 7.31 17.09 4.54
CA GLN A 50 7.67 17.67 3.24
C GLN A 50 6.87 17.01 2.10
N LEU A 51 6.70 15.68 2.13
CA LEU A 51 5.90 14.97 1.13
C LEU A 51 4.41 15.34 1.21
N VAL A 52 3.84 15.39 2.41
CA VAL A 52 2.42 15.76 2.62
C VAL A 52 2.12 17.21 2.19
N ARG A 53 3.11 18.10 2.17
CA ARG A 53 2.94 19.46 1.65
C ARG A 53 2.84 19.53 0.13
N CYS A 54 3.17 18.49 -0.59
CA CYS A 54 2.90 18.37 -2.02
C CYS A 54 1.42 18.08 -2.22
N LYS A 55 0.74 18.92 -3.01
CA LYS A 55 -0.72 18.80 -3.21
C LYS A 55 -1.03 17.80 -4.32
N THR A 56 -0.61 16.55 -4.11
CA THR A 56 -0.82 15.45 -5.05
C THR A 56 -2.24 14.88 -4.92
N VAL A 57 -3.22 15.63 -5.34
CA VAL A 57 -4.64 15.24 -5.26
C VAL A 57 -5.07 14.60 -6.57
N SER A 58 -5.53 13.35 -6.51
CA SER A 58 -6.09 12.65 -7.65
C SER A 58 -7.58 12.94 -7.82
N TYR A 59 -8.01 13.01 -9.07
CA TYR A 59 -9.39 13.21 -9.47
C TYR A 59 -9.84 12.14 -10.46
N ASN A 60 -11.15 11.98 -10.66
CA ASN A 60 -11.69 11.07 -11.69
C ASN A 60 -11.31 11.45 -13.14
N GLY A 61 -10.72 12.63 -13.33
CA GLY A 61 -10.22 13.09 -14.62
C GLY A 61 -8.88 13.82 -14.42
N HIS A 62 -7.85 13.34 -15.09
CA HIS A 62 -6.48 13.88 -15.00
C HIS A 62 -6.35 15.37 -15.34
N SER A 63 -7.31 15.93 -16.08
CA SER A 63 -7.31 17.36 -16.43
C SER A 63 -7.46 18.33 -15.23
N LEU A 64 -7.88 17.79 -14.08
CA LEU A 64 -8.03 18.57 -12.85
C LEU A 64 -6.83 18.44 -11.91
N GLU A 65 -5.88 17.57 -12.23
CA GLU A 65 -4.71 17.30 -11.42
C GLU A 65 -3.59 18.31 -11.68
N ASP A 66 -2.87 18.67 -10.63
CA ASP A 66 -1.69 19.51 -10.75
C ASP A 66 -0.43 18.66 -10.96
N GLU A 67 -0.07 18.45 -12.21
CA GLU A 67 1.13 17.68 -12.58
C GLU A 67 2.40 18.25 -11.93
N GLY A 68 2.48 19.57 -11.73
CA GLY A 68 3.61 20.20 -11.07
C GLY A 68 3.81 19.73 -9.63
N GLU A 69 2.73 19.54 -8.88
CA GLU A 69 2.79 19.04 -7.50
C GLU A 69 3.22 17.56 -7.45
N PHE A 70 2.79 16.74 -8.42
CA PHE A 70 3.27 15.35 -8.53
C PHE A 70 4.77 15.31 -8.88
N GLN A 71 5.23 16.10 -9.85
CA GLN A 71 6.65 16.15 -10.20
C GLN A 71 7.51 16.70 -9.06
N LYS A 72 7.01 17.66 -8.30
CA LYS A 72 7.66 18.16 -7.09
C LYS A 72 7.85 17.06 -6.05
N LEU A 73 6.81 16.26 -5.76
CA LEU A 73 6.91 15.11 -4.84
C LEU A 73 7.97 14.12 -5.35
N ILE A 74 7.90 13.71 -6.62
CA ILE A 74 8.83 12.75 -7.21
C ILE A 74 10.27 13.25 -7.10
N SER A 75 10.52 14.53 -7.33
CA SER A 75 11.86 15.12 -7.24
C SER A 75 12.40 15.22 -5.82
N LEU A 76 11.52 15.29 -4.81
CA LEU A 76 11.92 15.29 -3.39
C LEU A 76 12.39 13.91 -2.91
N LEU A 77 11.85 12.83 -3.46
CA LEU A 77 12.14 11.47 -2.98
C LEU A 77 13.63 11.12 -2.92
N PRO A 78 14.45 11.36 -3.97
CA PRO A 78 15.89 11.07 -3.91
C PRO A 78 16.63 11.89 -2.85
N THR A 79 16.18 13.12 -2.61
CA THR A 79 16.77 14.03 -1.62
C THR A 79 16.44 13.59 -0.18
N LEU A 80 15.21 13.17 0.06
CA LEU A 80 14.75 12.75 1.38
C LEU A 80 15.20 11.32 1.73
N TYR A 81 15.37 10.46 0.71
CA TYR A 81 15.71 9.04 0.89
C TYR A 81 16.93 8.62 0.07
N PRO A 82 18.09 9.29 0.22
CA PRO A 82 19.28 9.04 -0.64
C PRO A 82 19.76 7.58 -0.55
N ASN A 83 19.67 6.95 0.63
CA ASN A 83 20.09 5.55 0.81
C ASN A 83 19.20 4.57 0.03
N VAL A 84 17.90 4.86 -0.08
CA VAL A 84 16.96 4.03 -0.86
C VAL A 84 17.30 4.14 -2.34
N PHE A 85 17.47 5.36 -2.84
CA PHE A 85 17.81 5.59 -4.26
C PHE A 85 19.23 5.15 -4.64
N GLY A 86 20.15 5.13 -3.66
CA GLY A 86 21.50 4.58 -3.84
C GLY A 86 21.56 3.04 -3.86
N THR A 87 20.56 2.37 -3.25
CA THR A 87 20.53 0.91 -3.13
C THR A 87 19.58 0.27 -4.13
N CYS A 88 18.43 0.90 -4.39
CA CYS A 88 17.39 0.38 -5.26
C CYS A 88 17.62 0.80 -6.72
N THR A 89 17.22 -0.04 -7.65
CA THR A 89 17.03 0.38 -9.04
C THR A 89 15.70 1.13 -9.12
N PHE A 90 15.74 2.41 -9.49
CA PHE A 90 14.57 3.24 -9.66
C PHE A 90 14.13 3.28 -11.12
N GLN A 91 12.82 3.16 -11.34
CA GLN A 91 12.20 3.33 -12.65
C GLN A 91 10.88 4.07 -12.50
N GLN A 92 10.70 5.13 -13.26
CA GLN A 92 9.40 5.77 -13.41
C GLN A 92 8.66 5.11 -14.56
N LEU A 93 7.47 4.63 -14.28
CA LEU A 93 6.57 3.98 -15.23
C LEU A 93 5.54 5.00 -15.76
N PRO A 94 4.78 4.66 -16.81
CA PRO A 94 3.67 5.50 -17.27
C PRO A 94 2.69 5.82 -16.13
N ASP A 95 1.94 6.89 -16.29
CA ASP A 95 0.94 7.37 -15.32
C ASP A 95 1.52 7.64 -13.92
N ARG A 96 2.77 8.12 -13.88
CA ARG A 96 3.47 8.53 -12.65
C ARG A 96 3.79 7.39 -11.67
N ALA A 97 3.56 6.14 -12.04
CA ALA A 97 3.89 5.03 -11.16
C ALA A 97 5.42 4.93 -10.94
N LEU A 98 5.82 4.71 -9.69
CA LEU A 98 7.22 4.64 -9.28
C LEU A 98 7.55 3.22 -8.87
N LEU A 99 8.59 2.65 -9.45
CA LEU A 99 9.08 1.33 -9.13
C LEU A 99 10.49 1.41 -8.55
N LEU A 100 10.65 0.93 -7.33
CA LEU A 100 11.95 0.77 -6.69
C LEU A 100 12.19 -0.72 -6.46
N ARG A 101 13.20 -1.26 -7.11
CA ARG A 101 13.61 -2.66 -6.96
C ARG A 101 14.78 -2.74 -6.00
N TRP A 102 14.55 -3.34 -4.84
CA TRP A 102 15.61 -3.64 -3.88
C TRP A 102 16.17 -5.04 -4.18
N PRO A 103 17.47 -5.19 -4.46
CA PRO A 103 18.05 -6.51 -4.70
C PRO A 103 18.01 -7.33 -3.39
N GLY A 104 17.45 -8.53 -3.49
CA GLY A 104 17.43 -9.49 -2.39
C GLY A 104 18.81 -10.11 -2.15
N LYS A 105 19.01 -10.70 -0.97
CA LYS A 105 20.21 -11.47 -0.63
C LYS A 105 20.22 -12.87 -1.27
N GLN A 106 19.06 -13.36 -1.67
CA GLN A 106 18.86 -14.69 -2.24
C GLN A 106 18.01 -14.58 -3.51
N GLU A 107 18.20 -15.48 -4.43
CA GLU A 107 17.30 -15.65 -5.56
C GLU A 107 15.99 -16.29 -5.09
N GLY A 108 14.87 -15.81 -5.60
CA GLY A 108 13.54 -16.30 -5.26
C GLY A 108 12.45 -15.36 -5.79
N ASP A 109 11.21 -15.68 -5.44
CA ASP A 109 10.07 -14.87 -5.82
C ASP A 109 10.11 -13.51 -5.11
N PRO A 110 9.93 -12.40 -5.83
CA PRO A 110 9.95 -11.07 -5.25
C PRO A 110 8.71 -10.82 -4.38
N ALA A 111 8.90 -10.13 -3.25
CA ALA A 111 7.80 -9.53 -2.52
C ALA A 111 7.52 -8.12 -3.08
N VAL A 112 6.25 -7.81 -3.31
CA VAL A 112 5.83 -6.48 -3.80
C VAL A 112 5.08 -5.77 -2.68
N MET A 113 5.54 -4.55 -2.36
CA MET A 113 4.84 -3.63 -1.48
C MET A 113 4.33 -2.46 -2.32
N MET A 114 3.06 -2.13 -2.15
CA MET A 114 2.42 -1.03 -2.88
C MET A 114 1.89 0.00 -1.90
N ALA A 115 2.02 1.27 -2.26
CA ALA A 115 1.46 2.39 -1.52
C ALA A 115 1.02 3.48 -2.51
N HIS A 116 0.04 4.27 -2.10
CA HIS A 116 -0.36 5.48 -2.80
C HIS A 116 0.44 6.68 -2.30
N TYR A 117 0.58 7.70 -3.16
CA TYR A 117 1.19 8.98 -2.83
C TYR A 117 0.35 10.18 -3.32
N ASP A 118 -0.91 9.92 -3.63
CA ASP A 118 -1.96 10.87 -4.00
C ASP A 118 -2.97 11.10 -2.89
#